data_b1b358cb6dff36f1c8c2c0ea87af9d7e
#
_entry.id   b1b358cb6dff36f1c8c2c0ea87af9d7e
#
_cell.length_a   1.000
_cell.length_b   1.000
_cell.length_c   1.000
_cell.angle_alpha   90.00
_cell.angle_beta   90.00
_cell.angle_gamma   90.00
#
_symmetry.space_group_name_H-M   'P 1'
#
loop_
_entity.id
_entity.type
_entity.pdbx_description
1 polymer ?
#
loop_
_entity_poly.entity_id
_entity_poly.type
_entity_poly.pdbx_seq_one_letter_code
_entity_poly.pdbx_strand_id
1 'polypeptide(L)'
;NKIFTNCGTLGMLEEYGCAFEKTGRGSVKVSIRINPGEGAGHSKKTNTGGPYSKHGIWYENLSEARNIAKRHGLIISGVHTHIGSGGDMDHLKRIAGKLVDFAKQFSDLEVVNFGGGLPYQYDPNLPQDDISRYKSILNERVGILEQYFGRKIVCEIEPGRRFVAGCGYLVGEVRALNHTFEEDGKRLDYVLGNIGFCHLIRPMAYGSFHPIWIVGDDLGPDQNIIIAGPV
;
A
#
# COMPACT_ATOMS: atom_id res chain seq x y z
N ASN A 1 -20.71 -0.45 -17.42
CA ASN A 1 -19.57 -0.54 -16.46
C ASN A 1 -19.55 -1.97 -15.92
N LYS A 2 -18.49 -2.72 -16.22
CA LYS A 2 -18.26 -4.03 -15.59
C LYS A 2 -17.68 -3.78 -14.20
N ILE A 3 -18.44 -4.08 -13.15
CA ILE A 3 -17.91 -4.12 -11.79
C ILE A 3 -17.13 -5.43 -11.64
N PHE A 4 -15.88 -5.33 -11.28
CA PHE A 4 -15.02 -6.48 -11.03
C PHE A 4 -14.90 -6.67 -9.51
N THR A 5 -15.52 -7.74 -9.01
CA THR A 5 -15.52 -8.02 -7.56
C THR A 5 -14.20 -8.65 -7.16
N ASN A 6 -13.54 -8.09 -6.14
CA ASN A 6 -12.31 -8.62 -5.57
C ASN A 6 -12.57 -9.22 -4.17
N CYS A 7 -12.54 -10.55 -4.04
CA CYS A 7 -12.79 -11.25 -2.79
C CYS A 7 -11.51 -11.34 -1.95
N GLY A 8 -11.56 -10.80 -0.74
CA GLY A 8 -10.41 -10.75 0.16
C GLY A 8 -10.26 -11.94 1.11
N THR A 9 -11.23 -12.85 1.16
CA THR A 9 -11.20 -14.06 2.00
C THR A 9 -11.94 -15.21 1.31
N LEU A 10 -11.70 -16.44 1.79
CA LEU A 10 -12.47 -17.62 1.31
C LEU A 10 -13.96 -17.46 1.62
N GLY A 11 -14.30 -16.94 2.82
CA GLY A 11 -15.69 -16.69 3.20
C GLY A 11 -16.39 -15.69 2.27
N MET A 12 -15.73 -14.58 1.90
CA MET A 12 -16.27 -13.62 0.94
C MET A 12 -16.48 -14.25 -0.44
N LEU A 13 -15.56 -15.14 -0.87
CA LEU A 13 -15.71 -15.85 -2.15
C LEU A 13 -16.89 -16.81 -2.12
N GLU A 14 -17.08 -17.53 -1.01
CA GLU A 14 -18.22 -18.42 -0.78
C GLU A 14 -19.55 -17.66 -0.78
N GLU A 15 -19.64 -16.58 0.04
CA GLU A 15 -20.84 -15.74 0.13
C GLU A 15 -21.22 -15.13 -1.23
N TYR A 16 -20.22 -14.65 -1.98
CA TYR A 16 -20.43 -14.12 -3.32
C TYR A 16 -20.95 -15.22 -4.25
N GLY A 17 -20.38 -16.42 -4.18
CA GLY A 17 -20.81 -17.58 -4.96
C GLY A 17 -22.27 -17.95 -4.67
N CYS A 18 -22.63 -18.08 -3.39
CA CYS A 18 -24.00 -18.36 -2.97
C CYS A 18 -25.02 -17.28 -3.44
N ALA A 19 -24.59 -16.01 -3.38
CA ALA A 19 -25.42 -14.91 -3.87
C ALA A 19 -25.56 -14.92 -5.40
N PHE A 20 -24.48 -15.27 -6.11
CA PHE A 20 -24.47 -15.36 -7.57
C PHE A 20 -25.37 -16.49 -8.08
N GLU A 21 -25.36 -17.68 -7.49
CA GLU A 21 -26.22 -18.80 -7.85
C GLU A 21 -27.73 -18.43 -7.88
N LYS A 22 -28.15 -17.60 -6.91
CA LYS A 22 -29.54 -17.11 -6.83
C LYS A 22 -29.95 -16.25 -8.03
N THR A 23 -28.97 -15.74 -8.81
CA THR A 23 -29.27 -14.95 -10.02
C THR A 23 -29.68 -15.81 -11.23
N GLY A 24 -29.44 -17.12 -11.19
CA GLY A 24 -29.68 -18.05 -12.30
C GLY A 24 -28.76 -17.86 -13.52
N ARG A 25 -27.69 -17.03 -13.39
CA ARG A 25 -26.71 -16.80 -14.45
C ARG A 25 -25.68 -17.93 -14.48
N GLY A 26 -25.10 -18.20 -15.66
CA GLY A 26 -24.20 -19.36 -15.85
C GLY A 26 -22.84 -19.22 -15.20
N SER A 27 -22.18 -18.07 -15.36
CA SER A 27 -20.87 -17.84 -14.75
C SER A 27 -20.56 -16.35 -14.61
N VAL A 28 -19.66 -16.01 -13.69
CA VAL A 28 -19.18 -14.64 -13.50
C VAL A 28 -17.68 -14.61 -13.19
N LYS A 29 -16.99 -13.59 -13.71
CA LYS A 29 -15.58 -13.35 -13.43
C LYS A 29 -15.41 -12.60 -12.11
N VAL A 30 -14.44 -13.07 -11.31
CA VAL A 30 -14.06 -12.46 -10.02
C VAL A 30 -12.56 -12.34 -9.93
N SER A 31 -12.10 -11.43 -9.08
CA SER A 31 -10.73 -11.34 -8.59
C SER A 31 -10.63 -11.84 -7.17
N ILE A 32 -9.45 -12.31 -6.76
CA ILE A 32 -9.14 -12.63 -5.38
C ILE A 32 -7.93 -11.85 -4.91
N ARG A 33 -7.98 -11.36 -3.66
CA ARG A 33 -6.80 -10.80 -3.00
C ARG A 33 -6.01 -11.91 -2.34
N ILE A 34 -4.72 -12.00 -2.67
CA ILE A 34 -3.80 -13.00 -2.11
C ILE A 34 -2.93 -12.34 -1.03
N ASN A 35 -2.82 -12.99 0.12
CA ASN A 35 -1.80 -12.69 1.12
C ASN A 35 -0.54 -13.51 0.77
N PRO A 36 0.57 -12.88 0.38
CA PRO A 36 1.76 -13.58 -0.12
C PRO A 36 2.65 -14.14 0.99
N GLY A 37 2.20 -14.16 2.25
CA GLY A 37 2.96 -14.63 3.40
C GLY A 37 3.97 -13.62 3.96
N GLU A 38 4.12 -12.48 3.31
CA GLU A 38 4.94 -11.35 3.78
C GLU A 38 4.27 -10.02 3.44
N GLY A 39 4.65 -8.99 4.15
CA GLY A 39 4.17 -7.65 3.92
C GLY A 39 5.20 -6.62 4.34
N ALA A 40 5.07 -5.40 3.83
CA ALA A 40 5.93 -4.29 4.18
C ALA A 40 5.10 -3.03 4.43
N GLY A 41 5.23 -2.52 5.62
CA GLY A 41 4.81 -1.18 5.98
C GLY A 41 5.98 -0.43 6.59
N HIS A 42 6.02 0.89 6.50
CA HIS A 42 6.99 1.69 7.24
C HIS A 42 6.79 1.58 8.78
N SER A 43 5.72 0.96 9.22
CA SER A 43 5.51 0.50 10.60
C SER A 43 4.76 -0.83 10.61
N LYS A 44 4.80 -1.57 11.73
CA LYS A 44 4.00 -2.79 11.92
C LYS A 44 2.49 -2.55 11.73
N LYS A 45 2.00 -1.33 12.04
CA LYS A 45 0.58 -0.94 11.93
C LYS A 45 0.12 -0.74 10.48
N THR A 46 1.03 -0.48 9.55
CA THR A 46 0.74 -0.23 8.14
C THR A 46 1.03 -1.44 7.25
N ASN A 47 1.43 -2.56 7.85
CA ASN A 47 1.64 -3.83 7.18
C ASN A 47 0.28 -4.50 6.91
N THR A 48 -0.03 -4.79 5.64
CA THR A 48 -1.28 -5.44 5.22
C THR A 48 -1.06 -6.77 4.50
N GLY A 49 0.12 -7.36 4.66
CA GLY A 49 0.48 -8.72 4.23
C GLY A 49 1.13 -9.52 5.36
N GLY A 50 1.40 -10.80 5.11
CA GLY A 50 2.06 -11.69 6.07
C GLY A 50 1.13 -12.29 7.13
N PRO A 51 1.71 -13.05 8.09
CA PRO A 51 0.94 -13.91 9.01
C PRO A 51 0.07 -13.13 10.01
N TYR A 52 0.39 -11.89 10.29
CA TYR A 52 -0.37 -11.04 11.23
C TYR A 52 -1.36 -10.10 10.54
N SER A 53 -1.57 -10.28 9.23
CA SER A 53 -2.52 -9.48 8.46
C SER A 53 -3.84 -10.23 8.27
N LYS A 54 -4.95 -9.55 8.50
CA LYS A 54 -6.30 -10.07 8.23
C LYS A 54 -6.68 -10.01 6.73
N HIS A 55 -5.83 -9.43 5.89
CA HIS A 55 -6.14 -9.14 4.50
C HIS A 55 -5.63 -10.19 3.54
N GLY A 56 -6.49 -10.63 2.63
CA GLY A 56 -6.15 -11.56 1.56
C GLY A 56 -6.26 -13.03 1.96
N ILE A 57 -6.55 -13.87 0.98
CA ILE A 57 -6.52 -15.33 1.11
C ILE A 57 -5.05 -15.75 1.26
N TRP A 58 -4.75 -16.49 2.30
CA TRP A 58 -3.41 -17.02 2.54
C TRP A 58 -2.95 -17.87 1.34
N TYR A 59 -1.73 -17.66 0.88
CA TYR A 59 -1.24 -18.24 -0.38
C TYR A 59 -1.30 -19.78 -0.44
N GLU A 60 -1.23 -20.47 0.70
CA GLU A 60 -1.38 -21.95 0.76
C GLU A 60 -2.82 -22.40 0.55
N ASN A 61 -3.80 -21.51 0.74
CA ASN A 61 -5.23 -21.81 0.61
C ASN A 61 -5.79 -21.52 -0.80
N LEU A 62 -4.95 -21.27 -1.81
CA LEU A 62 -5.39 -20.97 -3.17
C LEU A 62 -6.08 -22.15 -3.85
N SER A 63 -5.76 -23.39 -3.47
CA SER A 63 -6.48 -24.58 -3.91
C SER A 63 -7.94 -24.57 -3.46
N GLU A 64 -8.18 -24.18 -2.21
CA GLU A 64 -9.54 -24.04 -1.67
C GLU A 64 -10.32 -22.93 -2.39
N ALA A 65 -9.67 -21.79 -2.66
CA ALA A 65 -10.31 -20.73 -3.46
C ALA A 65 -10.77 -21.22 -4.84
N ARG A 66 -9.95 -22.04 -5.52
CA ARG A 66 -10.34 -22.67 -6.81
C ARG A 66 -11.52 -23.63 -6.64
N ASN A 67 -11.55 -24.42 -5.56
CA ASN A 67 -12.65 -25.34 -5.28
C ASN A 67 -13.97 -24.60 -5.03
N ILE A 68 -13.93 -23.52 -4.24
CA ILE A 68 -15.09 -22.65 -4.02
C ILE A 68 -15.56 -22.05 -5.34
N ALA A 69 -14.66 -21.46 -6.12
CA ALA A 69 -15.00 -20.85 -7.40
C ALA A 69 -15.66 -21.87 -8.34
N LYS A 70 -15.10 -23.08 -8.46
CA LYS A 70 -15.66 -24.15 -9.29
C LYS A 70 -17.05 -24.56 -8.84
N ARG A 71 -17.28 -24.69 -7.53
CA ARG A 71 -18.56 -25.10 -6.95
C ARG A 71 -19.70 -24.13 -7.31
N HIS A 72 -19.40 -22.82 -7.32
CA HIS A 72 -20.38 -21.77 -7.54
C HIS A 72 -20.39 -21.19 -8.97
N GLY A 73 -19.67 -21.79 -9.92
CA GLY A 73 -19.60 -21.26 -11.29
C GLY A 73 -18.87 -19.92 -11.40
N LEU A 74 -18.00 -19.59 -10.44
CA LEU A 74 -17.17 -18.41 -10.49
C LEU A 74 -15.90 -18.67 -11.30
N ILE A 75 -15.45 -17.69 -12.08
CA ILE A 75 -14.21 -17.74 -12.85
C ILE A 75 -13.23 -16.77 -12.20
N ILE A 76 -12.18 -17.29 -11.56
CA ILE A 76 -11.11 -16.43 -11.02
C ILE A 76 -10.26 -15.96 -12.20
N SER A 77 -10.56 -14.76 -12.70
CA SER A 77 -9.87 -14.13 -13.82
C SER A 77 -8.97 -12.96 -13.41
N GLY A 78 -8.95 -12.62 -12.12
CA GLY A 78 -8.06 -11.62 -11.55
C GLY A 78 -7.39 -12.07 -10.27
N VAL A 79 -6.14 -11.67 -10.08
CA VAL A 79 -5.44 -11.81 -8.82
C VAL A 79 -4.89 -10.46 -8.38
N HIS A 80 -4.95 -10.20 -7.09
CA HIS A 80 -4.53 -8.95 -6.47
C HIS A 80 -3.67 -9.22 -5.24
N THR A 81 -2.69 -8.38 -4.99
CA THR A 81 -2.01 -8.30 -3.70
C THR A 81 -1.79 -6.85 -3.28
N HIS A 82 -1.79 -6.59 -1.98
CA HIS A 82 -1.39 -5.31 -1.42
C HIS A 82 -0.76 -5.56 -0.06
N ILE A 83 0.51 -5.20 0.10
CA ILE A 83 1.34 -5.60 1.23
C ILE A 83 1.53 -4.52 2.29
N GLY A 84 1.05 -3.32 2.03
CA GLY A 84 1.19 -2.15 2.91
C GLY A 84 1.81 -0.96 2.21
N SER A 85 1.89 0.15 2.94
CA SER A 85 2.39 1.42 2.41
C SER A 85 3.77 1.73 2.99
N GLY A 86 4.84 1.44 2.26
CA GLY A 86 6.21 1.76 2.68
C GLY A 86 7.24 0.68 2.38
N GLY A 87 6.94 -0.22 1.46
CA GLY A 87 7.96 -1.10 0.89
C GLY A 87 8.94 -0.31 0.02
N ASP A 88 10.20 -0.74 0.00
CA ASP A 88 11.17 -0.30 -1.00
C ASP A 88 10.96 -1.00 -2.34
N MET A 89 11.69 -0.57 -3.37
CA MET A 89 11.58 -1.13 -4.71
C MET A 89 11.97 -2.60 -4.80
N ASP A 90 12.91 -3.08 -3.97
CA ASP A 90 13.35 -4.48 -3.99
C ASP A 90 12.29 -5.37 -3.34
N HIS A 91 11.63 -4.87 -2.32
CA HIS A 91 10.47 -5.54 -1.72
C HIS A 91 9.30 -5.63 -2.70
N LEU A 92 8.96 -4.53 -3.38
CA LEU A 92 7.92 -4.54 -4.43
C LEU A 92 8.25 -5.54 -5.55
N LYS A 93 9.52 -5.60 -6.01
CA LYS A 93 9.98 -6.56 -7.00
C LYS A 93 9.80 -8.01 -6.53
N ARG A 94 10.15 -8.30 -5.29
CA ARG A 94 10.03 -9.65 -4.69
C ARG A 94 8.58 -10.08 -4.61
N ILE A 95 7.69 -9.21 -4.10
CA ILE A 95 6.26 -9.51 -3.99
C ILE A 95 5.61 -9.67 -5.36
N ALA A 96 5.95 -8.82 -6.33
CA ALA A 96 5.48 -8.97 -7.69
C ALA A 96 5.89 -10.33 -8.29
N GLY A 97 7.09 -10.82 -7.97
CA GLY A 97 7.52 -12.17 -8.35
C GLY A 97 6.64 -13.27 -7.76
N LYS A 98 6.39 -13.21 -6.44
CA LYS A 98 5.48 -14.17 -5.78
C LYS A 98 4.07 -14.14 -6.36
N LEU A 99 3.52 -12.95 -6.63
CA LEU A 99 2.20 -12.83 -7.22
C LEU A 99 2.12 -13.49 -8.60
N VAL A 100 3.17 -13.36 -9.43
CA VAL A 100 3.28 -14.04 -10.72
C VAL A 100 3.22 -15.56 -10.55
N ASP A 101 3.95 -16.11 -9.58
CA ASP A 101 3.94 -17.55 -9.34
C ASP A 101 2.58 -18.08 -8.86
N PHE A 102 1.89 -17.30 -8.01
CA PHE A 102 0.51 -17.62 -7.59
C PHE A 102 -0.47 -17.49 -8.76
N ALA A 103 -0.32 -16.46 -9.60
CA ALA A 103 -1.19 -16.18 -10.73
C ALA A 103 -1.21 -17.31 -11.77
N LYS A 104 -0.08 -18.01 -11.97
CA LYS A 104 0.01 -19.16 -12.89
C LYS A 104 -0.92 -20.31 -12.54
N GLN A 105 -1.45 -20.35 -11.31
CA GLN A 105 -2.41 -21.37 -10.89
C GLN A 105 -3.83 -21.18 -11.42
N PHE A 106 -4.11 -20.04 -12.10
CA PHE A 106 -5.45 -19.67 -12.57
C PHE A 106 -5.48 -19.59 -14.10
N SER A 107 -5.99 -20.63 -14.75
CA SER A 107 -5.99 -20.77 -16.23
C SER A 107 -6.70 -19.61 -16.94
N ASP A 108 -7.73 -19.04 -16.30
CA ASP A 108 -8.59 -18.00 -16.87
C ASP A 108 -8.12 -16.58 -16.49
N LEU A 109 -6.88 -16.41 -16.02
CA LEU A 109 -6.32 -15.14 -15.61
C LEU A 109 -6.34 -14.12 -16.76
N GLU A 110 -6.93 -12.95 -16.53
CA GLU A 110 -6.96 -11.80 -17.45
C GLU A 110 -6.31 -10.56 -16.84
N VAL A 111 -6.33 -10.46 -15.50
CA VAL A 111 -5.90 -9.27 -14.77
C VAL A 111 -4.95 -9.65 -13.64
N VAL A 112 -3.84 -8.94 -13.54
CA VAL A 112 -2.95 -8.97 -12.38
C VAL A 112 -2.88 -7.57 -11.77
N ASN A 113 -3.27 -7.44 -10.50
CA ASN A 113 -3.22 -6.18 -9.75
C ASN A 113 -2.13 -6.27 -8.70
N PHE A 114 -1.08 -5.48 -8.86
CA PHE A 114 0.06 -5.44 -7.96
C PHE A 114 -0.16 -4.56 -6.72
N GLY A 115 -1.35 -3.99 -6.57
CA GLY A 115 -1.71 -3.13 -5.45
C GLY A 115 -0.97 -1.81 -5.41
N GLY A 116 -0.93 -1.25 -4.22
CA GLY A 116 -0.21 -0.01 -3.95
C GLY A 116 1.10 -0.23 -3.19
N GLY A 117 1.49 0.80 -2.47
CA GLY A 117 2.70 0.77 -1.65
C GLY A 117 3.91 1.44 -2.31
N LEU A 118 3.73 2.00 -3.53
CA LEU A 118 4.79 2.77 -4.18
C LEU A 118 5.27 3.90 -3.25
N PRO A 119 6.56 3.92 -2.87
CA PRO A 119 7.09 4.87 -1.90
C PRO A 119 7.05 6.30 -2.42
N TYR A 120 7.01 7.24 -1.48
CA TYR A 120 7.20 8.67 -1.71
C TYR A 120 8.23 9.19 -0.72
N GLN A 121 9.29 9.81 -1.22
CA GLN A 121 10.30 10.45 -0.40
C GLN A 121 9.83 11.83 0.03
N TYR A 122 9.68 12.03 1.35
CA TYR A 122 9.26 13.31 1.92
C TYR A 122 10.44 14.26 2.19
N ASP A 123 11.65 13.73 2.38
CA ASP A 123 12.84 14.55 2.56
C ASP A 123 13.23 15.17 1.21
N PRO A 124 13.20 16.51 1.06
CA PRO A 124 13.54 17.16 -0.20
C PRO A 124 15.04 17.03 -0.56
N ASN A 125 15.89 16.68 0.41
CA ASN A 125 17.32 16.47 0.18
C ASN A 125 17.64 15.07 -0.36
N LEU A 126 16.65 14.16 -0.36
CA LEU A 126 16.82 12.80 -0.87
C LEU A 126 16.09 12.63 -2.21
N PRO A 127 16.66 11.83 -3.13
CA PRO A 127 16.04 11.61 -4.43
C PRO A 127 14.71 10.84 -4.28
N GLN A 128 13.76 11.16 -5.16
CA GLN A 128 12.55 10.34 -5.30
C GLN A 128 12.90 8.98 -5.92
N ASP A 129 12.17 7.94 -5.50
CA ASP A 129 12.28 6.64 -6.15
C ASP A 129 11.98 6.72 -7.64
N ASP A 130 12.76 5.99 -8.42
CA ASP A 130 12.65 5.98 -9.88
C ASP A 130 11.40 5.19 -10.33
N ILE A 131 10.42 5.92 -10.86
CA ILE A 131 9.21 5.34 -11.43
C ILE A 131 9.52 4.46 -12.65
N SER A 132 10.60 4.77 -13.41
CA SER A 132 11.01 3.96 -14.56
C SER A 132 11.45 2.56 -14.11
N ARG A 133 12.12 2.46 -12.96
CA ARG A 133 12.47 1.18 -12.34
C ARG A 133 11.20 0.38 -11.96
N TYR A 134 10.22 1.02 -11.35
CA TYR A 134 8.94 0.38 -11.02
C TYR A 134 8.22 -0.14 -12.28
N LYS A 135 8.12 0.70 -13.31
CA LYS A 135 7.55 0.32 -14.62
C LYS A 135 8.27 -0.90 -15.21
N SER A 136 9.61 -0.92 -15.15
CA SER A 136 10.41 -2.03 -15.66
C SER A 136 10.13 -3.33 -14.91
N ILE A 137 10.02 -3.27 -13.58
CA ILE A 137 9.63 -4.43 -12.75
C ILE A 137 8.28 -4.98 -13.19
N LEU A 138 7.27 -4.12 -13.32
CA LEU A 138 5.93 -4.55 -13.70
C LEU A 138 5.89 -5.13 -15.11
N ASN A 139 6.53 -4.49 -16.08
CA ASN A 139 6.59 -4.99 -17.46
C ASN A 139 7.25 -6.37 -17.54
N GLU A 140 8.35 -6.59 -16.80
CA GLU A 140 9.00 -7.90 -16.70
C GLU A 140 8.03 -8.96 -16.16
N ARG A 141 7.34 -8.65 -15.07
CA ARG A 141 6.41 -9.59 -14.40
C ARG A 141 5.18 -9.90 -15.25
N VAL A 142 4.61 -8.90 -15.90
CA VAL A 142 3.50 -9.10 -16.83
C VAL A 142 3.94 -9.90 -18.04
N GLY A 143 5.11 -9.60 -18.61
CA GLY A 143 5.69 -10.35 -19.74
C GLY A 143 5.84 -11.85 -19.45
N ILE A 144 6.24 -12.21 -18.22
CA ILE A 144 6.31 -13.61 -17.79
C ILE A 144 4.92 -14.29 -17.83
N LEU A 145 3.88 -13.59 -17.37
CA LEU A 145 2.50 -14.11 -17.41
C LEU A 145 1.96 -14.20 -18.83
N GLU A 146 2.21 -13.18 -19.67
CA GLU A 146 1.81 -13.18 -21.08
C GLU A 146 2.45 -14.34 -21.85
N GLN A 147 3.73 -14.57 -21.62
CA GLN A 147 4.43 -15.71 -22.22
C GLN A 147 3.87 -17.06 -21.73
N TYR A 148 3.61 -17.18 -20.42
CA TYR A 148 3.07 -18.40 -19.83
C TYR A 148 1.67 -18.76 -20.36
N PHE A 149 0.78 -17.75 -20.47
CA PHE A 149 -0.59 -17.95 -20.90
C PHE A 149 -0.81 -17.82 -22.41
N GLY A 150 0.17 -17.36 -23.16
CA GLY A 150 0.07 -17.11 -24.61
C GLY A 150 -0.94 -16.00 -25.00
N ARG A 151 -1.24 -15.08 -24.08
CA ARG A 151 -2.19 -13.98 -24.29
C ARG A 151 -1.85 -12.73 -23.48
N LYS A 152 -2.44 -11.60 -23.84
CA LYS A 152 -2.31 -10.35 -23.09
C LYS A 152 -2.92 -10.46 -21.70
N ILE A 153 -2.22 -9.89 -20.72
CA ILE A 153 -2.64 -9.78 -19.32
C ILE A 153 -2.70 -8.29 -18.96
N VAL A 154 -3.83 -7.87 -18.41
CA VAL A 154 -4.01 -6.49 -17.93
C VAL A 154 -3.24 -6.30 -16.62
N CYS A 155 -2.40 -5.27 -16.56
CA CYS A 155 -1.70 -4.86 -15.36
C CYS A 155 -2.45 -3.74 -14.66
N GLU A 156 -2.77 -3.91 -13.40
CA GLU A 156 -3.36 -2.88 -12.54
C GLU A 156 -2.44 -2.54 -11.38
N ILE A 157 -2.49 -1.30 -10.92
CA ILE A 157 -1.78 -0.77 -9.76
C ILE A 157 -2.66 0.21 -8.98
N GLU A 158 -2.38 0.38 -7.67
CA GLU A 158 -3.16 1.22 -6.75
C GLU A 158 -2.28 2.25 -5.99
N PRO A 159 -1.48 3.09 -6.65
CA PRO A 159 -0.50 3.96 -6.01
C PRO A 159 -1.12 5.25 -5.47
N GLY A 160 -1.93 5.17 -4.41
CA GLY A 160 -2.63 6.33 -3.83
C GLY A 160 -1.69 7.44 -3.38
N ARG A 161 -0.88 7.19 -2.34
CA ARG A 161 -0.03 8.21 -1.70
C ARG A 161 0.96 8.87 -2.67
N ARG A 162 1.59 8.12 -3.54
CA ARG A 162 2.59 8.64 -4.49
C ARG A 162 2.07 9.79 -5.34
N PHE A 163 0.81 9.79 -5.72
CA PHE A 163 0.21 10.82 -6.56
C PHE A 163 -0.16 12.09 -5.80
N VAL A 164 -0.47 11.99 -4.50
CA VAL A 164 -1.04 13.12 -3.75
C VAL A 164 -0.12 13.65 -2.63
N ALA A 165 0.95 12.93 -2.30
CA ALA A 165 1.80 13.30 -1.16
C ALA A 165 2.51 14.66 -1.33
N GLY A 166 2.79 15.06 -2.55
CA GLY A 166 3.41 16.36 -2.87
C GLY A 166 2.42 17.46 -3.27
N CYS A 167 1.11 17.21 -3.19
CA CYS A 167 0.10 18.13 -3.73
C CYS A 167 -0.41 19.17 -2.73
N GLY A 168 -0.02 19.10 -1.45
CA GLY A 168 -0.58 19.98 -0.43
C GLY A 168 0.39 20.33 0.68
N TYR A 169 0.08 21.43 1.34
CA TYR A 169 0.77 21.91 2.52
C TYR A 169 -0.23 22.06 3.68
N LEU A 170 0.22 21.71 4.86
CA LEU A 170 -0.49 22.03 6.08
C LEU A 170 0.12 23.30 6.65
N VAL A 171 -0.63 24.39 6.65
CA VAL A 171 -0.17 25.70 7.12
C VAL A 171 -0.75 25.98 8.51
N GLY A 172 0.09 26.38 9.44
CA GLY A 172 -0.29 26.74 10.80
C GLY A 172 0.40 27.98 11.29
N GLU A 173 0.00 28.42 12.47
CA GLU A 173 0.51 29.60 13.14
C GLU A 173 1.27 29.19 14.40
N VAL A 174 2.44 29.81 14.63
CA VAL A 174 3.17 29.69 15.88
C VAL A 174 2.43 30.45 16.97
N ARG A 175 2.09 29.78 18.06
CA ARG A 175 1.34 30.35 19.20
C ARG A 175 2.21 30.73 20.35
N ALA A 176 3.27 29.96 20.60
CA ALA A 176 4.20 30.22 21.69
C ALA A 176 5.55 29.56 21.43
N LEU A 177 6.56 30.03 22.13
CA LEU A 177 7.85 29.40 22.25
C LEU A 177 8.05 28.95 23.69
N ASN A 178 8.67 27.81 23.89
CA ASN A 178 9.04 27.29 25.20
C ASN A 178 10.41 26.63 25.14
N HIS A 179 11.01 26.37 26.26
CA HIS A 179 12.27 25.62 26.33
C HIS A 179 12.35 24.78 27.59
N THR A 180 13.11 23.70 27.48
CA THR A 180 13.52 22.84 28.60
C THR A 180 14.99 22.52 28.48
N PHE A 181 15.50 21.71 29.41
CA PHE A 181 16.88 21.25 29.40
C PHE A 181 16.90 19.73 29.54
N GLU A 182 17.77 19.07 28.77
CA GLU A 182 18.11 17.66 28.96
C GLU A 182 18.89 17.45 30.26
N GLU A 183 19.04 16.21 30.70
CA GLU A 183 19.80 15.89 31.93
C GLU A 183 21.26 16.32 31.86
N ASP A 184 21.84 16.38 30.67
CA ASP A 184 23.22 16.88 30.43
C ASP A 184 23.30 18.40 30.33
N GLY A 185 22.20 19.13 30.57
CA GLY A 185 22.09 20.58 30.49
C GLY A 185 21.91 21.17 29.10
N LYS A 186 21.76 20.35 28.08
CA LYS A 186 21.49 20.81 26.72
C LYS A 186 20.09 21.38 26.60
N ARG A 187 20.00 22.58 26.04
CA ARG A 187 18.71 23.27 25.82
C ARG A 187 17.93 22.63 24.70
N LEU A 188 16.64 22.41 24.95
CA LEU A 188 15.64 22.00 23.98
C LEU A 188 14.63 23.13 23.76
N ASP A 189 14.53 23.63 22.55
CA ASP A 189 13.61 24.68 22.17
C ASP A 189 12.34 24.07 21.53
N TYR A 190 11.17 24.56 21.95
CA TYR A 190 9.87 24.14 21.45
C TYR A 190 9.19 25.29 20.72
N VAL A 191 8.71 25.00 19.52
CA VAL A 191 7.77 25.84 18.77
C VAL A 191 6.39 25.23 18.90
N LEU A 192 5.50 25.94 19.59
CA LEU A 192 4.13 25.51 19.84
C LEU A 192 3.19 26.14 18.79
N GLY A 193 2.62 25.29 17.95
CA GLY A 193 1.71 25.70 16.87
C GLY A 193 0.25 25.36 17.14
N ASN A 194 -0.64 25.85 16.29
CA ASN A 194 -2.06 25.47 16.28
C ASN A 194 -2.32 24.22 15.40
N ILE A 195 -1.28 23.62 14.84
CA ILE A 195 -1.33 22.35 14.12
C ILE A 195 -0.80 21.27 15.05
N GLY A 196 -1.56 20.22 15.27
CA GLY A 196 -1.17 19.14 16.15
C GLY A 196 -1.56 17.75 15.62
N PHE A 197 -1.62 16.85 16.55
CA PHE A 197 -1.87 15.42 16.33
C PHE A 197 -3.12 15.13 15.47
N CYS A 198 -4.24 15.81 15.71
CA CYS A 198 -5.48 15.59 14.96
C CYS A 198 -5.41 16.08 13.50
N HIS A 199 -4.47 16.96 13.17
CA HIS A 199 -4.28 17.47 11.80
C HIS A 199 -3.28 16.64 11.02
N LEU A 200 -2.20 16.15 11.68
CA LEU A 200 -1.15 15.33 11.05
C LEU A 200 -0.66 14.25 12.02
N ILE A 201 -1.36 13.13 12.06
CA ILE A 201 -1.06 12.00 12.96
C ILE A 201 0.21 11.24 12.60
N ARG A 202 0.65 11.27 11.35
CA ARG A 202 1.68 10.38 10.81
C ARG A 202 3.04 10.43 11.52
N PRO A 203 3.61 11.59 11.89
CA PRO A 203 4.86 11.63 12.65
C PRO A 203 4.75 10.87 13.97
N MET A 204 3.70 11.13 14.73
CA MET A 204 3.51 10.50 16.04
C MET A 204 3.17 9.01 15.94
N ALA A 205 2.21 8.65 15.08
CA ALA A 205 1.71 7.28 15.01
C ALA A 205 2.66 6.30 14.30
N TYR A 206 3.47 6.78 13.37
CA TYR A 206 4.29 5.97 12.47
C TYR A 206 5.76 6.36 12.43
N GLY A 207 6.19 7.43 13.13
CA GLY A 207 7.54 7.98 13.02
C GLY A 207 7.85 8.52 11.61
N SER A 208 6.81 8.90 10.85
CA SER A 208 6.99 9.35 9.47
C SER A 208 7.60 10.75 9.44
N PHE A 209 8.67 10.91 8.67
CA PHE A 209 9.22 12.24 8.40
C PHE A 209 8.26 13.06 7.54
N HIS A 210 8.08 14.32 7.91
CA HIS A 210 7.46 15.36 7.10
C HIS A 210 8.31 16.63 7.22
N PRO A 211 8.73 17.24 6.11
CA PRO A 211 9.52 18.46 6.17
C PRO A 211 8.66 19.61 6.69
N ILE A 212 9.28 20.49 7.45
CA ILE A 212 8.65 21.66 8.05
C ILE A 212 9.46 22.89 7.67
N TRP A 213 8.77 23.94 7.27
CA TRP A 213 9.37 25.23 6.95
C TRP A 213 8.69 26.34 7.75
N ILE A 214 9.47 27.34 8.15
CA ILE A 214 8.91 28.57 8.71
C ILE A 214 8.80 29.57 7.59
N VAL A 215 7.59 30.17 7.44
CA VAL A 215 7.34 31.15 6.40
C VAL A 215 7.87 32.51 6.85
N GLY A 216 8.79 33.09 6.06
CA GLY A 216 9.25 34.48 6.25
C GLY A 216 10.59 34.64 6.97
N ASP A 217 11.16 33.62 7.59
CA ASP A 217 12.46 33.72 8.26
C ASP A 217 13.44 32.62 7.80
N ASP A 218 14.65 33.04 7.53
CA ASP A 218 15.80 32.16 7.40
C ASP A 218 16.30 31.85 8.82
N LEU A 219 15.78 30.82 9.42
CA LEU A 219 16.29 30.31 10.69
C LEU A 219 17.66 29.74 10.41
N GLY A 220 18.70 30.46 10.50
CA GLY A 220 20.08 30.01 10.28
C GLY A 220 20.36 28.53 10.56
N PRO A 221 21.54 28.00 10.26
CA PRO A 221 21.81 26.58 10.26
C PRO A 221 21.63 25.96 11.66
N ASP A 222 21.05 24.75 11.70
CA ASP A 222 21.14 23.76 12.78
C ASP A 222 20.62 24.16 14.18
N GLN A 223 19.38 24.61 14.27
CA GLN A 223 18.72 24.64 15.58
C GLN A 223 17.91 23.35 15.78
N ASN A 224 18.22 22.62 16.86
CA ASN A 224 17.40 21.48 17.31
C ASN A 224 16.09 22.01 17.92
N ILE A 225 15.07 22.16 17.08
CA ILE A 225 13.75 22.67 17.47
C ILE A 225 12.76 21.50 17.47
N ILE A 226 11.98 21.39 18.53
CA ILE A 226 10.86 20.47 18.62
C ILE A 226 9.59 21.24 18.27
N ILE A 227 8.89 20.78 17.24
CA ILE A 227 7.60 21.35 16.86
C ILE A 227 6.49 20.55 17.51
N ALA A 228 5.63 21.20 18.28
CA ALA A 228 4.55 20.59 18.99
C ALA A 228 3.24 21.39 18.78
N GLY A 229 2.12 20.70 18.92
CA GLY A 229 0.80 21.28 18.78
C GLY A 229 -0.23 20.58 19.66
N PRO A 230 -1.49 21.00 19.63
CA PRO A 230 -2.54 20.40 20.43
C PRO A 230 -2.77 18.93 20.08
N VAL A 231 -3.18 18.18 21.10
CA VAL A 231 -3.56 16.76 21.00
C VAL A 231 -5.01 16.64 20.51
#